data_a52aade75369e0177c9a632cdf2ceded
#
_entry.id   a52aade75369e0177c9a632cdf2ceded
#
_cell.length_a   1.000
_cell.length_b   1.000
_cell.length_c   1.000
_cell.angle_alpha   90.00
_cell.angle_beta   90.00
_cell.angle_gamma   90.00
#
_symmetry.space_group_name_H-M   'P 1'
#
loop_
_entity.id
_entity.type
_entity.pdbx_description
1 polymer ?
#
loop_
_entity_poly.entity_id
_entity_poly.type
_entity_poly.pdbx_seq_one_letter_code
_entity_poly.pdbx_strand_id
1 'polypeptide(L)'
;MEKFKVIIVEDVKLELKGTEEIFRHEIPEAEVIGTAMTENEFWPLINERQPDMVLLDLGLGGSTTIGVDIWRNVTKRYPNVKVLIFTGEVLNEKLWVDALEAGAVGIILKTGELLTNNDVQAVMDGKQLVFNQPILEKIVERFKESVLTDVKRQEAFIDYEIDEYDERFLRHMALGYTKEMITNLKGMPFSTKTLEKRQNELINRLFTDEERRIGVNATRLIVRALEMRILTLDNLQPDEE
;
A
#
# COMPACT_ATOMS: atom_id res chain seq x y z
N MET A 1 3.92 17.89 20.16
CA MET A 1 2.91 16.98 19.55
C MET A 1 3.07 15.63 20.21
N GLU A 2 2.00 14.89 20.41
CA GLU A 2 2.06 13.53 20.91
C GLU A 2 2.69 12.65 19.84
N LYS A 3 3.66 11.81 20.23
CA LYS A 3 4.33 10.93 19.31
C LYS A 3 3.42 9.74 18.99
N PHE A 4 3.39 9.30 17.73
CA PHE A 4 2.71 8.06 17.39
C PHE A 4 3.55 6.83 17.78
N LYS A 5 2.85 5.78 18.20
CA LYS A 5 3.44 4.58 18.80
C LYS A 5 3.68 3.51 17.74
N VAL A 6 4.89 2.97 17.70
CA VAL A 6 5.29 1.98 16.71
C VAL A 6 5.74 0.68 17.38
N ILE A 7 5.30 -0.45 16.84
CA ILE A 7 5.89 -1.77 17.08
C ILE A 7 6.66 -2.19 15.83
N ILE A 8 7.89 -2.65 16.00
CA ILE A 8 8.73 -3.19 14.92
C ILE A 8 8.76 -4.70 15.04
N VAL A 9 8.50 -5.41 13.94
CA VAL A 9 8.53 -6.88 13.85
C VAL A 9 9.57 -7.28 12.80
N GLU A 10 10.68 -7.90 13.27
CA GLU A 10 11.86 -8.17 12.48
C GLU A 10 12.69 -9.27 13.14
N ASP A 11 12.94 -10.40 12.48
CA ASP A 11 13.65 -11.54 13.06
C ASP A 11 15.18 -11.46 12.94
N VAL A 12 15.69 -10.61 12.06
CA VAL A 12 17.12 -10.36 11.93
C VAL A 12 17.56 -9.29 12.92
N LYS A 13 18.24 -9.70 13.99
CA LYS A 13 18.63 -8.80 15.10
C LYS A 13 19.41 -7.55 14.65
N LEU A 14 20.24 -7.66 13.61
CA LEU A 14 21.00 -6.51 13.10
C LEU A 14 20.10 -5.50 12.38
N GLU A 15 19.16 -6.00 11.58
CA GLU A 15 18.16 -5.19 10.88
C GLU A 15 17.20 -4.52 11.85
N LEU A 16 16.72 -5.27 12.86
CA LEU A 16 15.89 -4.72 13.93
C LEU A 16 16.58 -3.53 14.61
N LYS A 17 17.84 -3.69 15.00
CA LYS A 17 18.60 -2.60 15.63
C LYS A 17 18.83 -1.42 14.68
N GLY A 18 19.13 -1.68 13.41
CA GLY A 18 19.25 -0.63 12.40
C GLY A 18 17.97 0.15 12.24
N THR A 19 16.83 -0.54 12.20
CA THR A 19 15.51 0.07 12.10
C THR A 19 15.16 0.89 13.35
N GLU A 20 15.47 0.39 14.56
CA GLU A 20 15.31 1.18 15.80
C GLU A 20 16.12 2.48 15.77
N GLU A 21 17.36 2.45 15.25
CA GLU A 21 18.19 3.65 15.11
C GLU A 21 17.61 4.65 14.08
N ILE A 22 17.05 4.17 12.97
CA ILE A 22 16.34 5.01 12.01
C ILE A 22 15.19 5.74 12.71
N PHE A 23 14.33 5.02 13.44
CA PHE A 23 13.24 5.64 14.19
C PHE A 23 13.72 6.65 15.22
N ARG A 24 14.81 6.37 15.90
CA ARG A 24 15.37 7.26 16.93
C ARG A 24 15.92 8.57 16.37
N HIS A 25 16.57 8.51 15.20
CA HIS A 25 17.33 9.65 14.67
C HIS A 25 16.64 10.35 13.50
N GLU A 26 15.90 9.61 12.69
CA GLU A 26 15.35 10.11 11.43
C GLU A 26 13.83 10.38 11.52
N ILE A 27 13.12 9.78 12.51
CA ILE A 27 11.66 9.85 12.63
C ILE A 27 11.28 10.36 14.04
N PRO A 28 11.52 11.65 14.33
CA PRO A 28 11.35 12.19 15.68
C PRO A 28 9.91 12.18 16.20
N GLU A 29 8.93 12.14 15.33
CA GLU A 29 7.49 12.08 15.65
C GLU A 29 7.03 10.69 16.11
N ALA A 30 7.86 9.66 15.90
CA ALA A 30 7.56 8.29 16.32
C ALA A 30 8.15 7.95 17.69
N GLU A 31 7.51 7.00 18.37
CA GLU A 31 8.03 6.33 19.55
C GLU A 31 7.97 4.81 19.33
N VAL A 32 9.12 4.14 19.31
CA VAL A 32 9.15 2.67 19.28
C VAL A 32 8.81 2.16 20.69
N ILE A 33 7.60 1.65 20.84
CA ILE A 33 7.08 1.16 22.13
C ILE A 33 7.32 -0.33 22.36
N GLY A 34 7.81 -1.05 21.36
CA GLY A 34 8.15 -2.46 21.46
C GLY A 34 8.72 -3.02 20.17
N THR A 35 9.44 -4.12 20.31
CA THR A 35 10.00 -4.88 19.20
C THR A 35 9.69 -6.37 19.38
N ALA A 36 9.51 -7.10 18.30
CA ALA A 36 9.29 -8.52 18.30
C ALA A 36 10.13 -9.19 17.21
N MET A 37 10.78 -10.30 17.53
CA MET A 37 11.54 -11.11 16.58
C MET A 37 10.76 -12.33 16.10
N THR A 38 9.63 -12.61 16.74
CA THR A 38 8.77 -13.75 16.43
C THR A 38 7.30 -13.38 16.53
N GLU A 39 6.45 -14.16 15.87
CA GLU A 39 5.00 -14.02 16.01
C GLU A 39 4.54 -14.16 17.47
N ASN A 40 5.13 -15.10 18.23
CA ASN A 40 4.80 -15.31 19.63
C ASN A 40 5.11 -14.12 20.53
N GLU A 41 6.15 -13.36 20.22
CA GLU A 41 6.49 -12.12 20.92
C GLU A 41 5.57 -10.98 20.51
N PHE A 42 5.14 -10.94 19.24
CA PHE A 42 4.34 -9.86 18.68
C PHE A 42 2.93 -9.78 19.28
N TRP A 43 2.21 -10.91 19.36
CA TRP A 43 0.80 -10.89 19.78
C TRP A 43 0.56 -10.35 21.20
N PRO A 44 1.36 -10.66 22.21
CA PRO A 44 1.25 -9.99 23.51
C PRO A 44 1.50 -8.49 23.42
N LEU A 45 2.52 -8.06 22.67
CA LEU A 45 2.88 -6.65 22.55
C LEU A 45 1.77 -5.78 21.95
N ILE A 46 1.17 -6.21 20.85
CA ILE A 46 0.11 -5.43 20.21
C ILE A 46 -1.12 -5.29 21.12
N ASN A 47 -1.46 -6.34 21.87
CA ASN A 47 -2.57 -6.33 22.82
C ASN A 47 -2.33 -5.37 24.00
N GLU A 48 -1.12 -5.36 24.55
CA GLU A 48 -0.77 -4.59 25.74
C GLU A 48 -0.46 -3.13 25.41
N ARG A 49 0.21 -2.87 24.29
CA ARG A 49 0.80 -1.57 23.97
C ARG A 49 -0.06 -0.68 23.08
N GLN A 50 -0.99 -1.27 22.33
CA GLN A 50 -1.92 -0.54 21.44
C GLN A 50 -1.19 0.47 20.54
N PRO A 51 -0.38 0.01 19.55
CA PRO A 51 0.36 0.89 18.67
C PRO A 51 -0.56 1.62 17.68
N ASP A 52 -0.09 2.74 17.14
CA ASP A 52 -0.70 3.40 16.00
C ASP A 52 -0.24 2.76 14.67
N MET A 53 1.00 2.23 14.67
CA MET A 53 1.60 1.59 13.51
C MET A 53 2.37 0.33 13.88
N VAL A 54 2.33 -0.65 12.99
CA VAL A 54 3.23 -1.82 12.99
C VAL A 54 4.12 -1.73 11.75
N LEU A 55 5.43 -1.69 11.96
CA LEU A 55 6.41 -1.91 10.91
C LEU A 55 6.72 -3.40 10.88
N LEU A 56 6.48 -4.05 9.75
CA LEU A 56 6.50 -5.51 9.64
C LEU A 56 7.42 -5.98 8.54
N ASP A 57 8.41 -6.79 8.88
CA ASP A 57 9.08 -7.62 7.88
C ASP A 57 8.20 -8.83 7.52
N LEU A 58 8.15 -9.15 6.23
CA LEU A 58 7.42 -10.33 5.75
C LEU A 58 8.26 -11.60 5.86
N GLY A 59 9.60 -11.49 5.87
CA GLY A 59 10.53 -12.62 5.87
C GLY A 59 10.70 -13.37 7.19
N LEU A 60 9.77 -13.21 8.13
CA LEU A 60 9.88 -13.75 9.49
C LEU A 60 10.11 -15.26 9.54
N GLY A 61 11.16 -15.67 10.27
CA GLY A 61 11.49 -17.09 10.46
C GLY A 61 11.86 -17.80 9.16
N GLY A 62 12.31 -17.06 8.14
CA GLY A 62 12.61 -17.62 6.82
C GLY A 62 11.35 -18.01 6.02
N SER A 63 10.18 -17.54 6.41
CA SER A 63 8.90 -17.80 5.74
C SER A 63 8.08 -16.53 5.59
N THR A 64 7.71 -16.20 4.37
CA THR A 64 6.82 -15.06 4.08
C THR A 64 5.37 -15.29 4.54
N THR A 65 4.98 -16.54 4.76
CA THR A 65 3.62 -16.89 5.21
C THR A 65 3.31 -16.30 6.58
N ILE A 66 4.26 -16.32 7.51
CA ILE A 66 4.08 -15.82 8.88
C ILE A 66 3.82 -14.30 8.85
N GLY A 67 4.64 -13.54 8.14
CA GLY A 67 4.47 -12.10 8.02
C GLY A 67 3.12 -11.71 7.40
N VAL A 68 2.71 -12.41 6.34
CA VAL A 68 1.40 -12.20 5.70
C VAL A 68 0.24 -12.53 6.66
N ASP A 69 0.35 -13.60 7.44
CA ASP A 69 -0.69 -13.98 8.40
C ASP A 69 -0.78 -12.97 9.57
N ILE A 70 0.36 -12.51 10.09
CA ILE A 70 0.38 -11.41 11.08
C ILE A 70 -0.36 -10.22 10.54
N TRP A 71 0.00 -9.77 9.36
CA TRP A 71 -0.59 -8.59 8.77
C TRP A 71 -2.10 -8.73 8.51
N ARG A 72 -2.59 -9.81 7.89
CA ARG A 72 -4.01 -10.08 7.71
C ARG A 72 -4.78 -10.03 9.03
N ASN A 73 -4.20 -10.64 10.06
CA ASN A 73 -4.80 -10.67 11.39
C ASN A 73 -4.81 -9.29 12.06
N VAL A 74 -3.74 -8.49 11.91
CA VAL A 74 -3.68 -7.11 12.43
C VAL A 74 -4.74 -6.26 11.75
N THR A 75 -4.78 -6.23 10.43
CA THR A 75 -5.76 -5.44 9.67
C THR A 75 -7.21 -5.80 10.03
N LYS A 76 -7.48 -7.09 10.29
CA LYS A 76 -8.82 -7.55 10.66
C LYS A 76 -9.20 -7.22 12.11
N ARG A 77 -8.27 -7.38 13.05
CA ARG A 77 -8.55 -7.26 14.51
C ARG A 77 -8.34 -5.84 15.02
N TYR A 78 -7.46 -5.08 14.39
CA TYR A 78 -7.05 -3.74 14.81
C TYR A 78 -7.13 -2.76 13.63
N PRO A 79 -8.36 -2.45 13.15
CA PRO A 79 -8.56 -1.69 11.90
C PRO A 79 -7.99 -0.25 11.94
N ASN A 80 -7.72 0.26 13.14
CA ASN A 80 -7.11 1.58 13.32
C ASN A 80 -5.57 1.54 13.31
N VAL A 81 -4.96 0.35 13.42
CA VAL A 81 -3.51 0.18 13.39
C VAL A 81 -3.04 0.15 11.95
N LYS A 82 -2.13 1.05 11.60
CA LYS A 82 -1.51 1.08 10.28
C LYS A 82 -0.46 -0.02 10.17
N VAL A 83 -0.44 -0.77 9.07
CA VAL A 83 0.64 -1.75 8.82
C VAL A 83 1.47 -1.27 7.65
N LEU A 84 2.73 -0.93 7.91
CA LEU A 84 3.74 -0.63 6.91
C LEU A 84 4.69 -1.82 6.78
N ILE A 85 4.74 -2.41 5.60
CA ILE A 85 5.64 -3.52 5.31
C ILE A 85 7.02 -2.95 4.96
N PHE A 86 8.05 -3.45 5.64
CA PHE A 86 9.44 -3.09 5.41
C PHE A 86 10.26 -4.37 5.28
N THR A 87 10.54 -4.80 4.04
CA THR A 87 11.06 -6.14 3.77
C THR A 87 12.24 -6.14 2.80
N GLY A 88 13.20 -7.03 3.04
CA GLY A 88 14.28 -7.35 2.11
C GLY A 88 13.88 -8.35 1.03
N GLU A 89 12.77 -9.04 1.22
CA GLU A 89 12.29 -10.05 0.30
C GLU A 89 11.80 -9.43 -1.01
N VAL A 90 12.35 -9.93 -2.10
CA VAL A 90 11.77 -9.69 -3.43
C VAL A 90 10.51 -10.52 -3.51
N LEU A 91 9.40 -9.93 -3.08
CA LEU A 91 8.12 -10.61 -3.05
C LEU A 91 7.79 -11.17 -4.45
N ASN A 92 7.32 -12.41 -4.50
CA ASN A 92 6.71 -12.92 -5.72
C ASN A 92 5.36 -12.20 -5.96
N GLU A 93 4.89 -12.22 -7.20
CA GLU A 93 3.66 -11.52 -7.60
C GLU A 93 2.47 -11.78 -6.69
N LYS A 94 2.29 -13.02 -6.29
CA LYS A 94 1.18 -13.43 -5.44
C LYS A 94 1.23 -12.74 -4.08
N LEU A 95 2.42 -12.62 -3.49
CA LEU A 95 2.62 -11.93 -2.21
C LEU A 95 2.30 -10.44 -2.29
N TRP A 96 2.65 -9.78 -3.40
CA TRP A 96 2.29 -8.37 -3.61
C TRP A 96 0.78 -8.18 -3.72
N VAL A 97 0.13 -9.03 -4.51
CA VAL A 97 -1.33 -8.99 -4.68
C VAL A 97 -2.00 -9.31 -3.34
N ASP A 98 -1.59 -10.38 -2.67
CA ASP A 98 -2.10 -10.75 -1.35
C ASP A 98 -1.88 -9.62 -0.33
N ALA A 99 -0.73 -8.93 -0.43
CA ALA A 99 -0.38 -7.79 0.41
C ALA A 99 -1.32 -6.62 0.19
N LEU A 100 -1.55 -6.25 -0.99
CA LEU A 100 -2.42 -5.16 -1.35
C LEU A 100 -3.91 -5.50 -1.12
N GLU A 101 -4.34 -6.72 -1.39
CA GLU A 101 -5.72 -7.19 -1.15
C GLU A 101 -6.09 -7.23 0.33
N ALA A 102 -5.15 -7.55 1.21
CA ALA A 102 -5.38 -7.58 2.65
C ALA A 102 -5.29 -6.18 3.32
N GLY A 103 -5.08 -5.10 2.55
CA GLY A 103 -5.18 -3.72 3.04
C GLY A 103 -3.89 -3.15 3.65
N ALA A 104 -2.69 -3.58 3.19
CA ALA A 104 -1.47 -2.86 3.55
C ALA A 104 -1.57 -1.40 3.12
N VAL A 105 -1.13 -0.52 3.99
CA VAL A 105 -1.08 0.91 3.68
C VAL A 105 0.21 1.30 2.96
N GLY A 106 1.23 0.42 2.95
CA GLY A 106 2.47 0.65 2.23
C GLY A 106 3.40 -0.56 2.26
N ILE A 107 4.30 -0.61 1.28
CA ILE A 107 5.37 -1.60 1.18
C ILE A 107 6.64 -0.87 0.78
N ILE A 108 7.70 -1.06 1.56
CA ILE A 108 9.02 -0.49 1.33
C ILE A 108 10.04 -1.63 1.27
N LEU A 109 10.83 -1.68 0.21
CA LEU A 109 11.95 -2.61 0.13
C LEU A 109 13.14 -2.06 0.91
N LYS A 110 13.82 -2.93 1.64
CA LYS A 110 15.08 -2.65 2.34
C LYS A 110 16.30 -2.50 1.39
N THR A 111 16.07 -2.50 0.07
CA THR A 111 17.13 -2.42 -0.94
C THR A 111 17.31 -0.98 -1.43
N GLY A 112 18.44 -0.38 -1.15
CA GLY A 112 18.91 0.88 -1.73
C GLY A 112 18.51 2.14 -0.97
N GLU A 113 17.25 2.38 -0.71
CA GLU A 113 16.78 3.51 0.08
C GLU A 113 16.33 3.05 1.46
N LEU A 114 16.77 3.76 2.48
CA LEU A 114 16.34 3.53 3.85
C LEU A 114 14.88 4.03 4.01
N LEU A 115 14.17 3.46 4.98
CA LEU A 115 12.90 4.00 5.46
C LEU A 115 13.07 5.47 5.84
N THR A 116 12.27 6.35 5.25
CA THR A 116 12.36 7.79 5.48
C THR A 116 11.24 8.29 6.39
N ASN A 117 11.44 9.47 6.99
CA ASN A 117 10.38 10.14 7.74
C ASN A 117 9.15 10.42 6.86
N ASN A 118 9.36 10.75 5.58
CA ASN A 118 8.26 11.01 4.64
C ASN A 118 7.39 9.78 4.39
N ASP A 119 7.98 8.58 4.32
CA ASP A 119 7.24 7.33 4.14
C ASP A 119 6.31 7.07 5.34
N VAL A 120 6.87 7.23 6.54
CA VAL A 120 6.14 6.99 7.78
C VAL A 120 5.05 8.05 7.98
N GLN A 121 5.33 9.31 7.73
CA GLN A 121 4.34 10.39 7.80
C GLN A 121 3.22 10.19 6.78
N ALA A 122 3.54 9.80 5.55
CA ALA A 122 2.54 9.51 4.53
C ALA A 122 1.54 8.43 4.99
N VAL A 123 2.03 7.38 5.66
CA VAL A 123 1.19 6.34 6.26
C VAL A 123 0.32 6.91 7.38
N MET A 124 0.92 7.71 8.27
CA MET A 124 0.21 8.29 9.42
C MET A 124 -0.83 9.32 9.00
N ASP A 125 -0.55 10.11 7.96
CA ASP A 125 -1.48 11.08 7.35
C ASP A 125 -2.64 10.41 6.60
N GLY A 126 -2.64 9.08 6.53
CA GLY A 126 -3.72 8.30 5.93
C GLY A 126 -3.62 8.12 4.43
N LYS A 127 -2.46 8.32 3.80
CA LYS A 127 -2.23 7.87 2.43
C LYS A 127 -2.45 6.37 2.36
N GLN A 128 -3.16 5.92 1.33
CA GLN A 128 -3.60 4.52 1.24
C GLN A 128 -2.55 3.58 0.64
N LEU A 129 -1.55 4.14 -0.06
CA LEU A 129 -0.47 3.37 -0.68
C LEU A 129 0.83 4.16 -0.58
N VAL A 130 1.79 3.60 0.13
CA VAL A 130 3.14 4.16 0.25
C VAL A 130 4.13 3.13 -0.28
N PHE A 131 4.81 3.47 -1.37
CA PHE A 131 5.82 2.61 -1.99
C PHE A 131 7.10 3.41 -2.21
N ASN A 132 8.24 2.82 -1.94
CA ASN A 132 9.49 3.42 -2.36
C ASN A 132 9.77 3.13 -3.85
N GLN A 133 10.69 3.89 -4.44
CA GLN A 133 11.04 3.79 -5.86
C GLN A 133 11.36 2.36 -6.33
N PRO A 134 12.15 1.55 -5.59
CA PRO A 134 12.44 0.17 -5.99
C PRO A 134 11.20 -0.71 -6.11
N ILE A 135 10.19 -0.50 -5.27
CA ILE A 135 8.91 -1.19 -5.36
C ILE A 135 8.16 -0.78 -6.61
N LEU A 136 8.05 0.52 -6.87
CA LEU A 136 7.38 1.04 -8.05
C LEU A 136 8.03 0.50 -9.32
N GLU A 137 9.34 0.49 -9.43
CA GLU A 137 10.07 -0.06 -10.58
C GLU A 137 9.76 -1.53 -10.82
N LYS A 138 9.69 -2.34 -9.77
CA LYS A 138 9.33 -3.77 -9.88
C LYS A 138 7.89 -3.99 -10.31
N ILE A 139 6.96 -3.24 -9.76
CA ILE A 139 5.56 -3.26 -10.19
C ILE A 139 5.49 -3.01 -11.70
N VAL A 140 6.22 -2.01 -12.19
CA VAL A 140 6.29 -1.66 -13.62
C VAL A 140 6.86 -2.75 -14.48
N GLU A 141 8.01 -3.27 -14.09
CA GLU A 141 8.69 -4.32 -14.84
C GLU A 141 7.76 -5.52 -15.04
N ARG A 142 7.06 -5.90 -13.99
CA ARG A 142 6.04 -6.96 -14.03
C ARG A 142 4.87 -6.63 -14.94
N PHE A 143 4.36 -5.41 -14.88
CA PHE A 143 3.29 -5.00 -15.78
C PHE A 143 3.75 -5.01 -17.24
N LYS A 144 4.98 -4.58 -17.53
CA LYS A 144 5.56 -4.68 -18.88
C LYS A 144 5.61 -6.13 -19.38
N GLU A 145 6.05 -7.06 -18.53
CA GLU A 145 6.11 -8.50 -18.88
C GLU A 145 4.72 -9.08 -19.13
N SER A 146 3.74 -8.79 -18.28
CA SER A 146 2.37 -9.31 -18.44
C SER A 146 1.68 -8.77 -19.70
N VAL A 147 2.02 -7.55 -20.10
CA VAL A 147 1.46 -6.89 -21.28
C VAL A 147 2.09 -7.37 -22.58
N LEU A 148 3.38 -7.76 -22.58
CA LEU A 148 4.03 -8.31 -23.78
C LEU A 148 3.48 -9.67 -24.18
N THR A 149 2.90 -10.42 -23.24
CA THR A 149 2.30 -11.73 -23.50
C THR A 149 0.84 -11.69 -23.96
N ASP A 150 0.16 -10.55 -23.93
CA ASP A 150 -1.28 -10.47 -24.18
C ASP A 150 -1.68 -9.43 -25.25
N VAL A 151 -1.24 -9.66 -26.49
CA VAL A 151 -1.58 -8.81 -27.66
C VAL A 151 -3.10 -8.74 -27.91
N LYS A 152 -3.88 -9.70 -27.38
CA LYS A 152 -5.35 -9.74 -27.51
C LYS A 152 -6.11 -8.76 -26.58
N ARG A 153 -5.44 -8.18 -25.58
CA ARG A 153 -6.09 -7.22 -24.67
C ARG A 153 -6.16 -5.80 -25.23
N GLN A 154 -5.47 -5.49 -26.31
CA GLN A 154 -5.50 -4.14 -26.90
C GLN A 154 -6.87 -3.73 -27.46
N GLU A 155 -7.76 -4.67 -27.79
CA GLU A 155 -9.11 -4.37 -28.28
C GLU A 155 -10.12 -4.05 -27.19
N ALA A 156 -9.87 -4.42 -25.93
CA ALA A 156 -10.77 -4.18 -24.81
C ALA A 156 -10.74 -2.74 -24.25
N PHE A 157 -9.81 -1.92 -24.72
CA PHE A 157 -9.55 -0.58 -24.17
C PHE A 157 -10.61 0.48 -24.51
N ILE A 158 -11.40 0.23 -25.56
CA ILE A 158 -12.32 1.22 -26.12
C ILE A 158 -13.68 1.21 -25.39
N ASP A 159 -14.01 0.18 -24.64
CA ASP A 159 -15.34 -0.07 -24.11
C ASP A 159 -15.62 0.33 -22.64
N TYR A 160 -14.61 0.82 -21.90
CA TYR A 160 -14.83 1.06 -20.47
C TYR A 160 -15.23 2.49 -20.10
N GLU A 161 -15.44 3.37 -21.07
CA GLU A 161 -15.92 4.77 -20.88
C GLU A 161 -15.19 5.51 -19.73
N ILE A 162 -13.85 5.41 -19.68
CA ILE A 162 -13.02 6.08 -18.67
C ILE A 162 -12.83 7.53 -19.12
N ASP A 163 -13.25 8.48 -18.31
CA ASP A 163 -13.03 9.89 -18.57
C ASP A 163 -11.73 10.41 -17.91
N GLU A 164 -11.33 11.65 -18.23
CA GLU A 164 -10.15 12.30 -17.67
C GLU A 164 -10.18 12.42 -16.13
N TYR A 165 -11.39 12.58 -15.57
CA TYR A 165 -11.57 12.66 -14.12
C TYR A 165 -11.47 11.28 -13.46
N ASP A 166 -11.91 10.22 -14.13
CA ASP A 166 -11.73 8.84 -13.67
C ASP A 166 -10.24 8.46 -13.64
N GLU A 167 -9.49 8.80 -14.71
CA GLU A 167 -8.03 8.61 -14.75
C GLU A 167 -7.35 9.41 -13.64
N ARG A 168 -7.67 10.70 -13.52
CA ARG A 168 -7.10 11.58 -12.51
C ARG A 168 -7.41 11.10 -11.09
N PHE A 169 -8.62 10.64 -10.83
CA PHE A 169 -9.03 10.05 -9.57
C PHE A 169 -8.22 8.79 -9.23
N LEU A 170 -8.13 7.84 -10.18
CA LEU A 170 -7.36 6.62 -10.03
C LEU A 170 -5.87 6.91 -9.80
N ARG A 171 -5.31 7.88 -10.52
CA ARG A 171 -3.92 8.32 -10.40
C ARG A 171 -3.60 8.86 -9.00
N HIS A 172 -4.43 9.76 -8.47
CA HIS A 172 -4.21 10.28 -7.12
C HIS A 172 -4.43 9.22 -6.05
N MET A 173 -5.39 8.30 -6.25
CA MET A 173 -5.50 7.13 -5.37
C MET A 173 -4.23 6.26 -5.40
N ALA A 174 -3.63 6.04 -6.57
CA ALA A 174 -2.38 5.30 -6.71
C ALA A 174 -1.19 6.03 -6.05
N LEU A 175 -1.21 7.37 -6.02
CA LEU A 175 -0.25 8.20 -5.28
C LEU A 175 -0.53 8.25 -3.76
N GLY A 176 -1.53 7.51 -3.28
CA GLY A 176 -1.86 7.40 -1.86
C GLY A 176 -2.78 8.50 -1.31
N TYR A 177 -3.39 9.33 -2.16
CA TYR A 177 -4.31 10.37 -1.71
C TYR A 177 -5.64 9.78 -1.24
N THR A 178 -6.16 10.27 -0.12
CA THR A 178 -7.54 9.96 0.30
C THR A 178 -8.55 10.72 -0.58
N LYS A 179 -9.81 10.30 -0.55
CA LYS A 179 -10.88 11.00 -1.31
C LYS A 179 -11.02 12.46 -0.86
N GLU A 180 -10.87 12.72 0.44
CA GLU A 180 -10.90 14.07 0.99
C GLU A 180 -9.75 14.92 0.43
N MET A 181 -8.55 14.37 0.34
CA MET A 181 -7.40 15.06 -0.28
C MET A 181 -7.67 15.32 -1.77
N ILE A 182 -8.22 14.35 -2.50
CA ILE A 182 -8.53 14.47 -3.93
C ILE A 182 -9.59 15.56 -4.18
N THR A 183 -10.62 15.68 -3.32
CA THR A 183 -11.64 16.74 -3.48
C THR A 183 -11.08 18.14 -3.34
N ASN A 184 -9.95 18.30 -2.66
CA ASN A 184 -9.29 19.59 -2.46
C ASN A 184 -8.30 19.95 -3.57
N LEU A 185 -8.07 19.07 -4.54
CA LEU A 185 -7.19 19.34 -5.67
C LEU A 185 -7.82 20.37 -6.61
N LYS A 186 -6.99 21.29 -7.11
CA LYS A 186 -7.40 22.30 -8.08
C LYS A 186 -8.00 21.64 -9.34
N GLY A 187 -9.20 22.05 -9.72
CA GLY A 187 -9.89 21.50 -10.88
C GLY A 187 -10.56 20.13 -10.65
N MET A 188 -10.67 19.65 -9.42
CA MET A 188 -11.49 18.49 -9.08
C MET A 188 -12.88 18.95 -8.63
N PRO A 189 -13.92 18.80 -9.48
CA PRO A 189 -15.24 19.40 -9.20
C PRO A 189 -16.14 18.53 -8.32
N PHE A 190 -15.63 17.43 -7.75
CA PHE A 190 -16.44 16.41 -7.11
C PHE A 190 -16.33 16.44 -5.58
N SER A 191 -17.45 16.15 -4.92
CA SER A 191 -17.47 15.87 -3.49
C SER A 191 -16.96 14.45 -3.20
N THR A 192 -16.57 14.17 -1.96
CA THR A 192 -16.20 12.82 -1.48
C THR A 192 -17.27 11.78 -1.85
N LYS A 193 -18.55 12.11 -1.63
CA LYS A 193 -19.68 11.23 -1.99
C LYS A 193 -19.75 10.96 -3.49
N THR A 194 -19.44 11.94 -4.33
CA THR A 194 -19.39 11.76 -5.78
C THR A 194 -18.24 10.86 -6.19
N LEU A 195 -17.07 11.01 -5.56
CA LEU A 195 -15.92 10.14 -5.79
C LEU A 195 -16.18 8.69 -5.34
N GLU A 196 -16.94 8.49 -4.26
CA GLU A 196 -17.39 7.15 -3.85
C GLU A 196 -18.30 6.50 -4.90
N LYS A 197 -19.24 7.27 -5.45
CA LYS A 197 -20.12 6.78 -6.53
C LYS A 197 -19.31 6.43 -7.77
N ARG A 198 -18.39 7.30 -8.21
CA ARG A 198 -17.48 7.04 -9.34
C ARG A 198 -16.62 5.80 -9.11
N GLN A 199 -16.07 5.62 -7.92
CA GLN A 199 -15.31 4.41 -7.58
C GLN A 199 -16.14 3.15 -7.77
N ASN A 200 -17.40 3.14 -7.32
CA ASN A 200 -18.31 2.01 -7.50
C ASN A 200 -18.67 1.78 -8.97
N GLU A 201 -18.84 2.82 -9.75
CA GLU A 201 -19.08 2.74 -11.19
C GLU A 201 -17.87 2.16 -11.92
N LEU A 202 -16.63 2.60 -11.56
CA LEU A 202 -15.40 2.04 -12.07
C LEU A 202 -15.26 0.55 -11.72
N ILE A 203 -15.56 0.17 -10.48
CA ILE A 203 -15.57 -1.24 -10.07
C ILE A 203 -16.56 -2.04 -10.92
N ASN A 204 -17.73 -1.51 -11.17
CA ASN A 204 -18.75 -2.19 -11.99
C ASN A 204 -18.32 -2.35 -13.45
N ARG A 205 -17.59 -1.40 -14.01
CA ARG A 205 -17.07 -1.43 -15.38
C ARG A 205 -15.84 -2.33 -15.55
N LEU A 206 -14.94 -2.35 -14.57
CA LEU A 206 -13.61 -2.97 -14.66
C LEU A 206 -13.55 -4.41 -14.11
N PHE A 207 -14.58 -4.85 -13.40
CA PHE A 207 -14.59 -6.18 -12.76
C PHE A 207 -15.85 -6.96 -13.11
N THR A 208 -15.71 -8.26 -13.27
CA THR A 208 -16.83 -9.18 -13.48
C THR A 208 -17.69 -9.32 -12.21
N ASP A 209 -18.89 -9.86 -12.36
CA ASP A 209 -19.79 -10.14 -11.23
C ASP A 209 -19.15 -11.09 -10.20
N GLU A 210 -18.37 -12.05 -10.66
CA GLU A 210 -17.69 -13.01 -9.81
C GLU A 210 -16.58 -12.34 -8.99
N GLU A 211 -15.76 -11.52 -9.62
CA GLU A 211 -14.69 -10.76 -8.95
C GLU A 211 -15.27 -9.78 -7.91
N ARG A 212 -16.41 -9.15 -8.21
CA ARG A 212 -17.10 -8.24 -7.28
C ARG A 212 -17.65 -8.97 -6.05
N ARG A 213 -18.11 -10.22 -6.20
CA ARG A 213 -18.59 -11.04 -5.06
C ARG A 213 -17.46 -11.39 -4.07
N ILE A 214 -16.24 -11.53 -4.55
CA ILE A 214 -15.05 -11.77 -3.70
C ILE A 214 -14.69 -10.50 -2.92
N GLY A 215 -15.10 -9.32 -3.40
CA GLY A 215 -14.80 -8.01 -2.84
C GLY A 215 -13.72 -7.28 -3.63
N VAL A 216 -13.97 -6.03 -3.94
CA VAL A 216 -13.02 -5.14 -4.61
C VAL A 216 -12.74 -3.94 -3.71
N ASN A 217 -11.52 -3.82 -3.23
CA ASN A 217 -11.05 -2.65 -2.49
C ASN A 217 -10.37 -1.64 -3.43
N ALA A 218 -9.98 -0.48 -2.88
CA ALA A 218 -9.29 0.57 -3.63
C ALA A 218 -8.02 0.07 -4.31
N THR A 219 -7.28 -0.79 -3.64
CA THR A 219 -6.02 -1.35 -4.14
C THR A 219 -6.23 -2.26 -5.35
N ARG A 220 -7.20 -3.17 -5.29
CA ARG A 220 -7.55 -4.01 -6.46
C ARG A 220 -7.98 -3.16 -7.65
N LEU A 221 -8.70 -2.07 -7.39
CA LEU A 221 -9.10 -1.13 -8.45
C LEU A 221 -7.89 -0.47 -9.10
N ILE A 222 -6.89 -0.03 -8.31
CA ILE A 222 -5.65 0.55 -8.83
C ILE A 222 -4.85 -0.48 -9.63
N VAL A 223 -4.68 -1.70 -9.09
CA VAL A 223 -4.00 -2.79 -9.79
C VAL A 223 -4.68 -3.07 -11.14
N ARG A 224 -6.01 -3.16 -11.15
CA ARG A 224 -6.77 -3.36 -12.39
C ARG A 224 -6.57 -2.21 -13.39
N ALA A 225 -6.55 -0.96 -12.90
CA ALA A 225 -6.30 0.21 -13.75
C ALA A 225 -4.90 0.20 -14.37
N LEU A 226 -3.89 -0.27 -13.63
CA LEU A 226 -2.54 -0.49 -14.15
C LEU A 226 -2.50 -1.66 -15.17
N GLU A 227 -3.11 -2.81 -14.85
CA GLU A 227 -3.23 -3.96 -15.77
C GLU A 227 -3.84 -3.55 -17.10
N MET A 228 -4.88 -2.73 -17.04
CA MET A 228 -5.62 -2.25 -18.21
C MET A 228 -4.98 -1.02 -18.87
N ARG A 229 -3.81 -0.57 -18.39
CA ARG A 229 -3.13 0.65 -18.86
C ARG A 229 -3.94 1.95 -18.79
N ILE A 230 -5.00 2.00 -18.00
CA ILE A 230 -5.68 3.25 -17.66
C ILE A 230 -4.71 4.14 -16.89
N LEU A 231 -3.88 3.54 -16.04
CA LEU A 231 -2.74 4.18 -15.41
C LEU A 231 -1.44 3.64 -16.01
N THR A 232 -0.48 4.52 -16.21
CA THR A 232 0.90 4.18 -16.56
C THR A 232 1.83 4.87 -15.59
N LEU A 233 3.06 4.42 -15.48
CA LEU A 233 3.99 5.09 -14.56
C LEU A 233 4.38 6.48 -15.01
N ASP A 234 4.42 6.69 -16.31
CA ASP A 234 4.75 8.00 -16.87
C ASP A 234 3.71 9.05 -16.46
N ASN A 235 2.48 8.62 -16.15
CA ASN A 235 1.42 9.49 -15.65
C ASN A 235 1.16 9.42 -14.14
N LEU A 236 1.92 8.60 -13.39
CA LEU A 236 1.87 8.56 -11.92
C LEU A 236 2.68 9.71 -11.30
N GLN A 237 2.30 10.93 -11.63
CA GLN A 237 2.88 12.14 -11.04
C GLN A 237 1.76 13.00 -10.43
N PRO A 238 2.04 13.73 -9.34
CA PRO A 238 1.10 14.73 -8.85
C PRO A 238 0.79 15.76 -9.95
N ASP A 239 -0.41 16.33 -9.90
CA ASP A 239 -0.72 17.46 -10.78
C ASP A 239 0.29 18.59 -10.52
N GLU A 240 0.75 19.25 -11.58
CA GLU A 240 1.54 20.49 -11.44
C GLU A 240 0.66 21.56 -10.78
N GLU A 241 1.17 22.23 -9.74
CA GLU A 241 0.47 23.26 -8.96
C GLU A 241 0.03 24.48 -9.79
#